data_2d8a6d8550d6b25350b7195cc4ff7795
#
_entry.id   2d8a6d8550d6b25350b7195cc4ff7795
#
_cell.length_a   1.000
_cell.length_b   1.000
_cell.length_c   1.000
_cell.angle_alpha   90.00
_cell.angle_beta   90.00
_cell.angle_gamma   90.00
#
_symmetry.space_group_name_H-M   'P 1'
#
loop_
_entity.id
_entity.type
_entity.pdbx_description
1 polymer ?
#
loop_
_entity_poly.entity_id
_entity_poly.type
_entity_poly.pdbx_seq_one_letter_code
_entity_poly.pdbx_strand_id
1 'polypeptide(L)'
;MARGGYGYGAAPAGPSLGVRAVTIGIIVVLLIAIGFQLAGRAGGSPDAGAGAAPGALDASDQPQPAPEPTQVTVTFAGDCTLGTDEAFDYATSLNALYEAVDGPEYFLKNVQPIFSADDLTIVNMEGTLTTSNARADKTFAFKGPAEFAKILSSSSVEAASLANNHSRDYGEQSYQDTIAALDAEGVPSFGYERIGYVDVKGVKVGLVGAYELAEHEGMRDDMVARIQEARDNGAQLVLVYIHWGIERETVPNDTQMMLGRAA
;
A
#
# COMPACT_ATOMS: atom_id res chain seq x y z
N MET A 1 -40.46 3.31 38.61
CA MET A 1 -40.23 4.72 38.29
C MET A 1 -38.96 5.16 38.94
N ALA A 2 -37.86 5.29 38.20
CA ALA A 2 -36.72 6.10 38.55
C ALA A 2 -35.88 6.28 37.25
N ARG A 3 -35.91 7.48 36.72
CA ARG A 3 -35.08 7.86 35.56
C ARG A 3 -33.70 8.21 36.11
N GLY A 4 -32.67 7.44 35.78
CA GLY A 4 -31.28 7.77 36.00
C GLY A 4 -30.77 8.65 34.84
N GLY A 5 -30.58 9.95 35.09
CA GLY A 5 -29.91 10.86 34.15
C GLY A 5 -28.41 10.67 34.22
N TYR A 6 -27.76 10.40 33.09
CA TYR A 6 -26.31 10.49 32.97
C TYR A 6 -25.90 11.96 32.74
N GLY A 7 -25.29 12.55 33.77
CA GLY A 7 -24.70 13.87 33.68
C GLY A 7 -23.39 13.83 32.90
N TYR A 8 -23.29 14.63 31.85
CA TYR A 8 -22.02 14.87 31.15
C TYR A 8 -21.16 15.79 32.04
N GLY A 9 -20.09 15.24 32.59
CA GLY A 9 -19.09 16.01 33.28
C GLY A 9 -18.34 16.93 32.29
N ALA A 10 -18.14 18.21 32.69
CA ALA A 10 -17.40 19.20 31.91
C ALA A 10 -15.97 18.73 31.66
N ALA A 11 -15.51 18.86 30.40
CA ALA A 11 -14.15 18.59 30.04
C ALA A 11 -13.15 19.51 30.73
N PRO A 12 -12.00 19.03 31.22
CA PRO A 12 -10.96 19.88 31.75
C PRO A 12 -10.29 20.68 30.64
N ALA A 13 -9.98 21.96 30.97
CA ALA A 13 -9.27 22.88 30.07
C ALA A 13 -7.92 22.29 29.64
N GLY A 14 -7.70 22.27 28.33
CA GLY A 14 -6.48 21.73 27.72
C GLY A 14 -5.24 22.57 28.05
N PRO A 15 -4.06 21.98 28.12
CA PRO A 15 -2.81 22.69 28.31
C PRO A 15 -2.41 23.46 27.04
N SER A 16 -1.80 24.64 27.33
CA SER A 16 -1.24 25.62 26.39
C SER A 16 -0.29 25.02 25.33
N LEU A 17 -0.23 25.72 24.19
CA LEU A 17 0.65 25.46 23.05
C LEU A 17 2.04 24.97 23.44
N GLY A 18 2.27 23.67 23.30
CA GLY A 18 3.58 23.02 23.29
C GLY A 18 3.71 22.22 22.01
N VAL A 19 4.74 22.53 21.27
CA VAL A 19 5.28 21.87 20.07
C VAL A 19 4.62 20.53 19.72
N ARG A 20 3.77 20.52 18.69
CA ARG A 20 3.29 19.27 18.07
C ARG A 20 4.46 18.65 17.31
N ALA A 21 5.02 17.60 17.86
CA ALA A 21 5.92 16.73 17.11
C ALA A 21 5.10 16.08 15.98
N VAL A 22 5.34 16.51 14.76
CA VAL A 22 4.89 15.82 13.56
C VAL A 22 5.70 14.53 13.51
N THR A 23 5.06 13.40 13.73
CA THR A 23 5.69 12.08 13.50
C THR A 23 5.81 11.94 11.97
N ILE A 24 6.99 12.24 11.46
CA ILE A 24 7.35 12.03 10.06
C ILE A 24 7.43 10.52 9.87
N GLY A 25 6.58 9.98 9.01
CA GLY A 25 6.64 8.58 8.59
C GLY A 25 8.04 8.26 8.06
N ILE A 26 8.54 7.07 8.41
CA ILE A 26 9.87 6.61 8.02
C ILE A 26 9.86 6.41 6.50
N ILE A 27 10.62 7.22 5.77
CA ILE A 27 10.91 6.98 4.36
C ILE A 27 11.97 5.87 4.32
N VAL A 28 11.60 4.68 3.88
CA VAL A 28 12.55 3.59 3.66
C VAL A 28 13.08 3.71 2.23
N VAL A 29 14.32 4.11 2.09
CA VAL A 29 15.05 4.09 0.80
C VAL A 29 15.71 2.72 0.68
N LEU A 30 15.19 1.86 -0.20
CA LEU A 30 15.78 0.56 -0.52
C LEU A 30 16.67 0.69 -1.75
N LEU A 31 17.98 0.53 -1.58
CA LEU A 31 18.95 0.40 -2.67
C LEU A 31 19.06 -1.07 -3.05
N ILE A 32 18.52 -1.44 -4.22
CA ILE A 32 18.65 -2.79 -4.78
C ILE A 32 19.75 -2.77 -5.83
N ALA A 33 20.90 -3.36 -5.52
CA ALA A 33 21.95 -3.62 -6.48
C ALA A 33 21.72 -5.01 -7.12
N ILE A 34 21.27 -5.04 -8.37
CA ILE A 34 21.14 -6.29 -9.14
C ILE A 34 22.50 -6.59 -9.77
N GLY A 35 23.25 -7.50 -9.13
CA GLY A 35 24.51 -8.04 -9.67
C GLY A 35 24.22 -9.24 -10.60
N PHE A 36 24.39 -9.09 -11.91
CA PHE A 36 24.46 -10.22 -12.82
C PHE A 36 25.85 -10.86 -12.73
N GLN A 37 25.94 -12.08 -12.17
CA GLN A 37 27.14 -12.92 -12.28
C GLN A 37 27.06 -13.74 -13.58
N LEU A 38 27.80 -13.34 -14.58
CA LEU A 38 28.13 -14.18 -15.75
C LEU A 38 29.26 -15.15 -15.34
N ALA A 39 28.93 -16.40 -15.07
CA ALA A 39 29.91 -17.47 -14.92
C ALA A 39 30.43 -17.88 -16.30
N GLY A 40 31.52 -17.28 -16.73
CA GLY A 40 32.31 -17.76 -17.88
C GLY A 40 33.13 -18.98 -17.52
N ARG A 41 32.81 -20.10 -18.14
CA ARG A 41 33.54 -21.36 -18.03
C ARG A 41 34.69 -21.36 -19.04
N ALA A 42 35.94 -21.18 -18.56
CA ALA A 42 37.14 -21.37 -19.37
C ALA A 42 37.71 -22.78 -19.14
N GLY A 43 37.81 -23.55 -20.18
CA GLY A 43 38.62 -24.73 -20.24
C GLY A 43 39.32 -24.78 -21.59
N GLY A 44 40.63 -24.88 -21.61
CA GLY A 44 41.44 -25.11 -22.81
C GLY A 44 42.91 -24.81 -22.61
N SER A 45 43.75 -25.84 -22.61
CA SER A 45 45.19 -25.85 -22.42
C SER A 45 45.97 -25.28 -23.62
N PRO A 46 47.27 -25.07 -23.43
CA PRO A 46 48.06 -24.18 -24.27
C PRO A 46 48.73 -24.89 -25.43
N ASP A 47 48.90 -24.21 -26.55
CA ASP A 47 49.94 -24.58 -27.51
C ASP A 47 50.77 -23.38 -27.93
N ALA A 48 52.06 -23.55 -28.06
CA ALA A 48 53.09 -22.58 -28.25
C ALA A 48 53.26 -22.26 -29.76
N GLY A 49 53.45 -20.97 -30.10
CA GLY A 49 53.87 -20.61 -31.45
C GLY A 49 54.00 -19.11 -31.72
N ALA A 50 55.24 -18.63 -31.69
CA ALA A 50 55.84 -17.58 -32.51
C ALA A 50 55.20 -16.21 -32.66
N GLY A 51 55.84 -15.22 -32.17
CA GLY A 51 56.16 -13.87 -32.62
C GLY A 51 55.22 -13.10 -33.57
N ALA A 52 54.57 -12.06 -33.04
CA ALA A 52 54.13 -10.91 -33.85
C ALA A 52 54.26 -9.62 -33.01
N ALA A 53 54.57 -8.52 -33.70
CA ALA A 53 54.84 -7.22 -33.17
C ALA A 53 53.73 -6.61 -32.30
N PRO A 54 53.98 -5.61 -31.43
CA PRO A 54 52.95 -4.99 -30.60
C PRO A 54 51.97 -4.22 -31.44
N GLY A 55 50.79 -4.85 -31.68
CA GLY A 55 49.63 -4.18 -32.28
C GLY A 55 49.05 -3.17 -31.26
N ALA A 56 48.66 -2.04 -31.77
CA ALA A 56 47.97 -0.99 -31.04
C ALA A 56 46.85 -1.63 -30.19
N LEU A 57 46.85 -1.32 -28.91
CA LEU A 57 45.75 -1.71 -27.98
C LEU A 57 44.49 -1.02 -28.52
N ASP A 58 43.54 -1.86 -28.94
CA ASP A 58 42.21 -1.41 -29.36
C ASP A 58 41.54 -0.75 -28.16
N ALA A 59 41.18 0.56 -28.31
CA ALA A 59 40.56 1.35 -27.25
C ALA A 59 39.10 0.90 -26.92
N SER A 60 38.66 -0.23 -27.50
CA SER A 60 37.29 -0.78 -27.34
C SER A 60 37.10 -1.68 -26.13
N ASP A 61 38.17 -1.96 -25.36
CA ASP A 61 38.08 -2.91 -24.21
C ASP A 61 38.05 -2.21 -22.84
N GLN A 62 37.49 -0.99 -22.82
CA GLN A 62 37.13 -0.36 -21.53
C GLN A 62 35.90 -1.04 -20.99
N PRO A 63 35.91 -1.51 -19.74
CA PRO A 63 34.72 -2.04 -19.10
C PRO A 63 33.62 -0.98 -19.13
N GLN A 64 32.52 -1.30 -19.79
CA GLN A 64 31.36 -0.41 -19.78
C GLN A 64 30.94 -0.19 -18.33
N PRO A 65 30.75 1.06 -17.86
CA PRO A 65 30.32 1.30 -16.50
C PRO A 65 29.05 0.50 -16.22
N ALA A 66 28.97 -0.12 -15.04
CA ALA A 66 27.78 -0.83 -14.62
C ALA A 66 26.59 0.16 -14.65
N PRO A 67 25.39 -0.28 -15.12
CA PRO A 67 24.22 0.58 -15.10
C PRO A 67 23.97 1.09 -13.66
N GLU A 68 23.68 2.38 -13.57
CA GLU A 68 23.29 2.98 -12.28
C GLU A 68 22.06 2.25 -11.70
N PRO A 69 22.03 2.00 -10.39
CA PRO A 69 20.88 1.33 -9.76
C PRO A 69 19.63 2.20 -9.88
N THR A 70 18.51 1.60 -10.26
CA THR A 70 17.21 2.26 -10.28
C THR A 70 16.77 2.53 -8.85
N GLN A 71 16.50 3.78 -8.51
CA GLN A 71 15.96 4.19 -7.21
C GLN A 71 14.47 4.40 -7.33
N VAL A 72 13.71 3.75 -6.45
CA VAL A 72 12.24 3.86 -6.34
C VAL A 72 11.91 4.37 -4.95
N THR A 73 11.10 5.42 -4.88
CA THR A 73 10.55 5.98 -3.64
C THR A 73 9.11 5.52 -3.50
N VAL A 74 8.80 4.88 -2.37
CA VAL A 74 7.45 4.37 -2.09
C VAL A 74 6.90 5.00 -0.82
N THR A 75 5.67 5.52 -0.89
CA THR A 75 4.92 5.99 0.27
C THR A 75 3.84 4.97 0.65
N PHE A 76 3.82 4.59 1.91
CA PHE A 76 2.72 3.84 2.50
C PHE A 76 1.92 4.77 3.41
N ALA A 77 0.65 4.96 3.11
CA ALA A 77 -0.28 5.67 3.97
C ALA A 77 -1.24 4.67 4.64
N GLY A 78 -1.85 5.06 5.74
CA GLY A 78 -2.75 4.20 6.51
C GLY A 78 -4.16 4.11 5.93
N ASP A 79 -5.13 3.99 6.84
CA ASP A 79 -6.52 3.74 6.51
C ASP A 79 -7.17 4.96 5.87
N CYS A 80 -7.67 4.78 4.65
CA CYS A 80 -8.50 5.72 3.91
C CYS A 80 -9.95 5.24 3.96
N THR A 81 -10.68 5.66 4.99
CA THR A 81 -12.09 5.31 5.16
C THR A 81 -12.95 6.24 4.31
N LEU A 82 -13.10 5.90 3.01
CA LEU A 82 -13.87 6.68 2.04
C LEU A 82 -15.34 6.29 2.06
N GLY A 83 -16.02 6.68 3.12
CA GLY A 83 -17.44 6.37 3.29
C GLY A 83 -17.95 6.80 4.65
N THR A 84 -19.20 6.45 4.93
CA THR A 84 -19.85 6.67 6.22
C THR A 84 -20.71 5.48 6.59
N ASP A 85 -20.96 5.29 7.88
CA ASP A 85 -21.98 4.35 8.33
C ASP A 85 -23.36 5.02 8.23
N GLU A 86 -24.36 4.29 7.75
CA GLU A 86 -25.73 4.80 7.64
C GLU A 86 -26.39 5.15 8.98
N ALA A 87 -25.82 4.65 10.09
CA ALA A 87 -26.26 4.99 11.44
C ALA A 87 -25.73 6.35 11.92
N PHE A 88 -24.80 6.96 11.21
CA PHE A 88 -24.23 8.26 11.58
C PHE A 88 -25.09 9.42 11.04
N ASP A 89 -24.96 10.59 11.66
CA ASP A 89 -25.60 11.80 11.16
C ASP A 89 -25.03 12.19 9.80
N TYR A 90 -25.89 12.18 8.77
CA TYR A 90 -25.50 12.53 7.40
C TYR A 90 -24.85 13.91 7.31
N ALA A 91 -25.34 14.90 8.03
CA ALA A 91 -24.82 16.27 7.97
C ALA A 91 -23.35 16.40 8.36
N THR A 92 -22.82 15.43 9.12
CA THR A 92 -21.41 15.38 9.54
C THR A 92 -20.61 14.29 8.81
N SER A 93 -21.21 13.66 7.82
CA SER A 93 -20.60 12.56 7.07
C SER A 93 -19.62 13.03 6.01
N LEU A 94 -18.73 12.13 5.59
CA LEU A 94 -17.86 12.34 4.43
C LEU A 94 -18.69 12.58 3.16
N ASN A 95 -19.82 11.91 3.01
CA ASN A 95 -20.72 12.07 1.87
C ASN A 95 -21.25 13.51 1.78
N ALA A 96 -21.76 14.06 2.88
CA ALA A 96 -22.21 15.45 2.92
C ALA A 96 -21.07 16.46 2.67
N LEU A 97 -19.89 16.18 3.19
CA LEU A 97 -18.70 17.00 2.92
C LEU A 97 -18.31 16.96 1.44
N TYR A 98 -18.35 15.79 0.80
CA TYR A 98 -18.03 15.62 -0.61
C TYR A 98 -18.97 16.44 -1.51
N GLU A 99 -20.26 16.50 -1.18
CA GLU A 99 -21.25 17.35 -1.88
C GLU A 99 -21.01 18.85 -1.67
N ALA A 100 -20.43 19.23 -0.53
CA ALA A 100 -20.24 20.62 -0.14
C ALA A 100 -18.93 21.24 -0.62
N VAL A 101 -17.92 20.43 -0.96
CA VAL A 101 -16.60 20.93 -1.37
C VAL A 101 -16.45 20.95 -2.89
N ASP A 102 -15.47 21.70 -3.38
CA ASP A 102 -15.17 21.82 -4.81
C ASP A 102 -14.11 20.75 -5.19
N GLY A 103 -14.61 19.58 -5.59
CA GLY A 103 -13.79 18.51 -6.14
C GLY A 103 -13.21 17.52 -5.15
N PRO A 104 -12.82 16.32 -5.64
CA PRO A 104 -12.27 15.24 -4.83
C PRO A 104 -10.88 15.55 -4.24
N GLU A 105 -10.12 16.46 -4.87
CA GLU A 105 -8.76 16.87 -4.45
C GLU A 105 -8.76 17.51 -3.06
N TYR A 106 -9.91 18.01 -2.61
CA TYR A 106 -10.04 18.62 -1.29
C TYR A 106 -9.59 17.69 -0.17
N PHE A 107 -9.87 16.39 -0.25
CA PHE A 107 -9.75 15.45 0.87
C PHE A 107 -8.29 15.13 1.22
N LEU A 108 -7.44 14.95 0.24
CA LEU A 108 -6.03 14.61 0.43
C LEU A 108 -5.07 15.78 0.10
N LYS A 109 -5.58 16.99 -0.14
CA LYS A 109 -4.79 18.16 -0.54
C LYS A 109 -3.58 18.46 0.34
N ASN A 110 -3.63 18.11 1.64
CA ASN A 110 -2.54 18.39 2.57
C ASN A 110 -1.39 17.37 2.48
N VAL A 111 -1.64 16.18 1.95
CA VAL A 111 -0.66 15.11 1.76
C VAL A 111 -0.29 14.90 0.29
N GLN A 112 -1.11 15.40 -0.62
CA GLN A 112 -0.89 15.32 -2.07
C GLN A 112 0.51 15.79 -2.51
N PRO A 113 1.13 16.86 -1.94
CA PRO A 113 2.50 17.22 -2.30
C PRO A 113 3.55 16.17 -1.93
N ILE A 114 3.27 15.30 -0.96
CA ILE A 114 4.15 14.19 -0.58
C ILE A 114 3.95 13.05 -1.59
N PHE A 115 2.68 12.67 -1.85
CA PHE A 115 2.32 11.60 -2.76
C PHE A 115 2.78 11.86 -4.20
N SER A 116 2.64 13.10 -4.68
CA SER A 116 3.10 13.47 -6.03
C SER A 116 4.62 13.61 -6.18
N ALA A 117 5.38 13.54 -5.09
CA ALA A 117 6.83 13.61 -5.11
C ALA A 117 7.52 12.25 -5.06
N ASP A 118 6.77 11.18 -4.78
CA ASP A 118 7.26 9.82 -4.81
C ASP A 118 7.01 9.11 -6.16
N ASP A 119 7.26 7.82 -6.22
CA ASP A 119 7.09 7.03 -7.43
C ASP A 119 5.91 6.05 -7.32
N LEU A 120 5.43 5.81 -6.09
CA LEU A 120 4.34 4.90 -5.79
C LEU A 120 3.78 5.18 -4.41
N THR A 121 2.55 5.66 -4.33
CA THR A 121 1.79 5.78 -3.08
C THR A 121 0.77 4.65 -2.97
N ILE A 122 0.78 3.96 -1.83
CA ILE A 122 -0.13 2.85 -1.50
C ILE A 122 -0.93 3.20 -0.25
N VAL A 123 -2.24 2.99 -0.30
CA VAL A 123 -3.16 3.22 0.84
C VAL A 123 -3.91 1.94 1.21
N ASN A 124 -4.49 1.88 2.42
CA ASN A 124 -5.54 0.94 2.74
C ASN A 124 -6.91 1.58 2.45
N MET A 125 -7.61 1.10 1.42
CA MET A 125 -8.99 1.50 1.16
C MET A 125 -9.90 0.75 2.15
N GLU A 126 -10.20 1.38 3.27
CA GLU A 126 -11.00 0.80 4.34
C GLU A 126 -12.45 1.24 4.23
N GLY A 127 -13.33 0.32 3.87
CA GLY A 127 -14.73 0.57 3.54
C GLY A 127 -15.08 0.09 2.15
N THR A 128 -16.28 0.42 1.69
CA THR A 128 -16.81 -0.04 0.40
C THR A 128 -17.31 1.11 -0.46
N LEU A 129 -17.07 1.02 -1.77
CA LEU A 129 -17.61 1.94 -2.78
C LEU A 129 -18.72 1.21 -3.55
N THR A 130 -19.97 1.34 -3.10
CA THR A 130 -21.09 0.51 -3.61
C THR A 130 -22.43 1.18 -3.43
N THR A 131 -23.39 0.73 -4.21
CA THR A 131 -24.81 1.03 -4.02
C THR A 131 -25.57 -0.08 -3.29
N SER A 132 -24.89 -1.18 -2.91
CA SER A 132 -25.49 -2.28 -2.14
C SER A 132 -26.06 -1.80 -0.81
N ASN A 133 -27.17 -2.39 -0.38
CA ASN A 133 -27.81 -2.17 0.91
C ASN A 133 -27.73 -3.41 1.83
N ALA A 134 -26.90 -4.40 1.47
CA ALA A 134 -26.71 -5.62 2.25
C ALA A 134 -25.73 -5.38 3.40
N ARG A 135 -26.04 -4.42 4.28
CA ARG A 135 -25.18 -4.06 5.43
C ARG A 135 -24.90 -5.28 6.31
N ALA A 136 -23.63 -5.51 6.61
CA ALA A 136 -23.20 -6.54 7.54
C ALA A 136 -23.67 -6.21 8.98
N ASP A 137 -23.97 -7.25 9.75
CA ASP A 137 -24.32 -7.13 11.18
C ASP A 137 -23.04 -6.94 12.02
N LYS A 138 -22.57 -5.70 12.06
CA LYS A 138 -21.37 -5.28 12.80
C LYS A 138 -21.54 -3.84 13.29
N THR A 139 -20.72 -3.44 14.25
CA THR A 139 -20.80 -2.12 14.90
C THR A 139 -20.68 -0.99 13.90
N PHE A 140 -19.69 -1.06 13.02
CA PHE A 140 -19.45 -0.05 11.99
C PHE A 140 -19.40 -0.72 10.61
N ALA A 141 -20.08 -0.13 9.63
CA ALA A 141 -20.07 -0.56 8.24
C ALA A 141 -20.03 0.66 7.33
N PHE A 142 -18.94 0.82 6.59
CA PHE A 142 -18.67 2.03 5.81
C PHE A 142 -19.00 1.86 4.34
N LYS A 143 -19.76 2.84 3.81
CA LYS A 143 -20.17 2.88 2.41
C LYS A 143 -20.05 4.30 1.86
N GLY A 144 -19.46 4.41 0.68
CA GLY A 144 -19.46 5.59 -0.17
C GLY A 144 -19.91 5.25 -1.59
N PRO A 145 -20.24 6.24 -2.42
CA PRO A 145 -20.50 6.03 -3.84
C PRO A 145 -19.20 5.75 -4.60
N ALA A 146 -19.32 5.11 -5.78
CA ALA A 146 -18.15 4.73 -6.61
C ALA A 146 -17.24 5.92 -6.95
N GLU A 147 -17.81 7.12 -7.10
CA GLU A 147 -17.09 8.34 -7.43
C GLU A 147 -16.05 8.76 -6.37
N PHE A 148 -16.12 8.24 -5.14
CA PHE A 148 -15.11 8.51 -4.13
C PHE A 148 -13.73 7.92 -4.46
N ALA A 149 -13.66 6.97 -5.39
CA ALA A 149 -12.37 6.51 -5.93
C ALA A 149 -11.55 7.66 -6.54
N LYS A 150 -12.21 8.74 -7.02
CA LYS A 150 -11.55 9.95 -7.52
C LYS A 150 -10.75 10.69 -6.46
N ILE A 151 -11.10 10.54 -5.18
CA ILE A 151 -10.31 11.12 -4.07
C ILE A 151 -8.88 10.57 -4.11
N LEU A 152 -8.73 9.28 -4.41
CA LEU A 152 -7.41 8.63 -4.49
C LEU A 152 -6.70 9.02 -5.80
N SER A 153 -7.34 8.82 -6.96
CA SER A 153 -6.71 9.06 -8.26
C SER A 153 -6.29 10.51 -8.48
N SER A 154 -7.09 11.49 -8.00
CA SER A 154 -6.75 12.91 -8.09
C SER A 154 -5.65 13.37 -7.14
N SER A 155 -5.23 12.50 -6.22
CA SER A 155 -4.27 12.84 -5.15
C SER A 155 -2.96 12.07 -5.23
N SER A 156 -2.61 11.51 -6.40
CA SER A 156 -1.41 10.69 -6.63
C SER A 156 -1.36 9.48 -5.70
N VAL A 157 -2.44 8.71 -5.66
CA VAL A 157 -2.46 7.37 -5.06
C VAL A 157 -2.51 6.36 -6.20
N GLU A 158 -1.47 5.52 -6.30
CA GLU A 158 -1.29 4.60 -7.42
C GLU A 158 -1.79 3.20 -7.14
N ALA A 159 -2.00 2.81 -5.87
CA ALA A 159 -2.54 1.49 -5.54
C ALA A 159 -3.28 1.49 -4.19
N ALA A 160 -4.26 0.58 -4.04
CA ALA A 160 -5.06 0.45 -2.84
C ALA A 160 -5.17 -1.00 -2.36
N SER A 161 -4.80 -1.24 -1.09
CA SER A 161 -5.08 -2.51 -0.41
C SER A 161 -6.55 -2.60 -0.04
N LEU A 162 -7.16 -3.76 -0.28
CA LEU A 162 -8.51 -4.11 0.16
C LEU A 162 -8.50 -5.22 1.22
N ALA A 163 -7.32 -5.63 1.70
CA ALA A 163 -7.21 -6.64 2.74
C ALA A 163 -7.41 -6.02 4.13
N ASN A 164 -8.67 -5.83 4.52
CA ASN A 164 -9.07 -5.27 5.81
C ASN A 164 -10.45 -5.76 6.24
N ASN A 165 -10.85 -5.45 7.48
CA ASN A 165 -12.13 -5.87 8.07
C ASN A 165 -13.35 -5.13 7.50
N HIS A 166 -13.18 -4.08 6.69
CA HIS A 166 -14.26 -3.26 6.14
C HIS A 166 -14.49 -3.45 4.64
N SER A 167 -13.72 -4.28 3.97
CA SER A 167 -13.82 -4.46 2.51
C SER A 167 -15.10 -5.17 2.04
N ARG A 168 -15.86 -5.81 2.95
CA ARG A 168 -17.14 -6.47 2.66
C ARG A 168 -18.28 -5.99 3.56
N ASP A 169 -18.26 -4.75 3.97
CA ASP A 169 -19.27 -4.17 4.87
C ASP A 169 -20.70 -4.23 4.35
N TYR A 170 -20.88 -4.32 3.04
CA TYR A 170 -22.16 -4.50 2.37
C TYR A 170 -22.19 -5.75 1.48
N GLY A 171 -21.53 -6.82 1.94
CA GLY A 171 -21.48 -8.13 1.32
C GLY A 171 -20.45 -8.22 0.18
N GLU A 172 -20.37 -9.41 -0.44
CA GLU A 172 -19.40 -9.68 -1.51
C GLU A 172 -19.58 -8.74 -2.71
N GLN A 173 -20.83 -8.34 -3.03
CA GLN A 173 -21.07 -7.40 -4.11
C GLN A 173 -20.37 -6.07 -3.87
N SER A 174 -20.34 -5.58 -2.62
CA SER A 174 -19.68 -4.32 -2.29
C SER A 174 -18.16 -4.38 -2.49
N TYR A 175 -17.55 -5.53 -2.25
CA TYR A 175 -16.14 -5.76 -2.54
C TYR A 175 -15.85 -5.68 -4.04
N GLN A 176 -16.68 -6.33 -4.87
CA GLN A 176 -16.54 -6.29 -6.32
C GLN A 176 -16.81 -4.89 -6.90
N ASP A 177 -17.81 -4.18 -6.37
CA ASP A 177 -18.12 -2.80 -6.76
C ASP A 177 -16.95 -1.86 -6.44
N THR A 178 -16.30 -2.06 -5.28
CA THR A 178 -15.11 -1.28 -4.88
C THR A 178 -13.95 -1.51 -5.83
N ILE A 179 -13.68 -2.77 -6.20
CA ILE A 179 -12.66 -3.10 -7.20
C ILE A 179 -12.96 -2.38 -8.51
N ALA A 180 -14.21 -2.48 -8.99
CA ALA A 180 -14.60 -1.85 -10.25
C ALA A 180 -14.48 -0.32 -10.22
N ALA A 181 -14.82 0.31 -9.08
CA ALA A 181 -14.68 1.76 -8.91
C ALA A 181 -13.22 2.20 -8.94
N LEU A 182 -12.33 1.48 -8.27
CA LEU A 182 -10.88 1.76 -8.27
C LEU A 182 -10.26 1.52 -9.65
N ASP A 183 -10.61 0.41 -10.30
CA ASP A 183 -10.12 0.08 -11.65
C ASP A 183 -10.56 1.15 -12.67
N ALA A 184 -11.79 1.70 -12.56
CA ALA A 184 -12.28 2.77 -13.43
C ALA A 184 -11.50 4.08 -13.29
N GLU A 185 -10.91 4.33 -12.14
CA GLU A 185 -10.05 5.49 -11.86
C GLU A 185 -8.55 5.20 -12.06
N GLY A 186 -8.19 4.01 -12.53
CA GLY A 186 -6.81 3.61 -12.77
C GLY A 186 -5.99 3.36 -11.50
N VAL A 187 -6.65 3.09 -10.38
CA VAL A 187 -6.04 2.74 -9.10
C VAL A 187 -6.13 1.21 -8.92
N PRO A 188 -5.12 0.42 -9.29
CA PRO A 188 -5.14 -1.01 -9.09
C PRO A 188 -5.30 -1.38 -7.62
N SER A 189 -6.21 -2.32 -7.37
CA SER A 189 -6.45 -2.85 -6.04
C SER A 189 -5.80 -4.22 -5.85
N PHE A 190 -5.47 -4.54 -4.61
CA PHE A 190 -4.88 -5.82 -4.22
C PHE A 190 -5.33 -6.20 -2.81
N GLY A 191 -5.07 -7.44 -2.43
CA GLY A 191 -5.43 -7.97 -1.10
C GLY A 191 -6.19 -9.27 -1.19
N TYR A 192 -6.18 -10.04 -0.14
CA TYR A 192 -6.65 -11.43 -0.10
C TYR A 192 -5.97 -12.26 -1.20
N GLU A 193 -6.72 -12.88 -2.11
CA GLU A 193 -6.19 -13.68 -3.21
C GLU A 193 -5.65 -12.84 -4.38
N ARG A 194 -5.97 -11.53 -4.41
CA ARG A 194 -5.60 -10.64 -5.52
C ARG A 194 -4.21 -10.05 -5.30
N ILE A 195 -3.25 -10.42 -6.14
CA ILE A 195 -1.94 -9.77 -6.20
C ILE A 195 -2.04 -8.61 -7.19
N GLY A 196 -1.62 -7.41 -6.75
CA GLY A 196 -1.49 -6.25 -7.64
C GLY A 196 -0.12 -6.22 -8.32
N TYR A 197 -0.05 -5.61 -9.50
CA TYR A 197 1.22 -5.36 -10.19
C TYR A 197 1.24 -3.94 -10.73
N VAL A 198 2.35 -3.24 -10.49
CA VAL A 198 2.61 -1.91 -11.05
C VAL A 198 4.02 -1.87 -11.63
N ASP A 199 4.22 -1.11 -12.69
CA ASP A 199 5.56 -0.80 -13.20
C ASP A 199 5.99 0.57 -12.66
N VAL A 200 7.14 0.60 -11.99
CA VAL A 200 7.70 1.82 -11.43
C VAL A 200 9.11 1.99 -11.98
N LYS A 201 9.30 2.92 -12.88
CA LYS A 201 10.61 3.18 -13.54
C LYS A 201 11.22 1.93 -14.19
N GLY A 202 10.39 1.07 -14.79
CA GLY A 202 10.80 -0.18 -15.41
C GLY A 202 11.07 -1.32 -14.41
N VAL A 203 10.75 -1.14 -13.13
CA VAL A 203 10.75 -2.19 -12.10
C VAL A 203 9.34 -2.72 -11.94
N LYS A 204 9.14 -4.00 -12.23
CA LYS A 204 7.86 -4.66 -11.95
C LYS A 204 7.72 -4.92 -10.46
N VAL A 205 6.78 -4.23 -9.84
CA VAL A 205 6.47 -4.34 -8.40
C VAL A 205 5.24 -5.19 -8.20
N GLY A 206 5.34 -6.24 -7.37
CA GLY A 206 4.22 -7.05 -6.90
C GLY A 206 3.69 -6.50 -5.58
N LEU A 207 2.36 -6.38 -5.45
CA LEU A 207 1.67 -5.87 -4.27
C LEU A 207 0.86 -6.99 -3.63
N VAL A 208 1.21 -7.36 -2.40
CA VAL A 208 0.54 -8.41 -1.62
C VAL A 208 -0.13 -7.76 -0.41
N GLY A 209 -1.45 -7.94 -0.30
CA GLY A 209 -2.23 -7.44 0.84
C GLY A 209 -2.62 -8.57 1.78
N ALA A 210 -2.52 -8.34 3.07
CA ALA A 210 -2.83 -9.30 4.10
C ALA A 210 -3.64 -8.65 5.24
N TYR A 211 -4.50 -9.45 5.89
CA TYR A 211 -5.37 -9.01 6.97
C TYR A 211 -5.27 -9.97 8.16
N GLU A 212 -4.76 -9.48 9.29
CA GLU A 212 -4.38 -10.32 10.42
C GLU A 212 -5.43 -10.39 11.53
N LEU A 213 -6.33 -9.40 11.67
CA LEU A 213 -7.30 -9.34 12.78
C LEU A 213 -8.25 -10.52 12.85
N ALA A 214 -8.53 -11.21 11.73
CA ALA A 214 -9.45 -12.34 11.65
C ALA A 214 -8.77 -13.71 11.63
N GLU A 215 -7.58 -13.80 11.08
CA GLU A 215 -6.92 -15.07 10.75
C GLU A 215 -5.65 -15.31 11.59
N HIS A 216 -5.19 -14.27 12.29
CA HIS A 216 -4.01 -14.33 13.16
C HIS A 216 -2.79 -14.95 12.44
N GLU A 217 -2.16 -15.94 13.08
CA GLU A 217 -0.97 -16.58 12.52
C GLU A 217 -1.25 -17.41 11.25
N GLY A 218 -2.47 -17.87 11.03
CA GLY A 218 -2.85 -18.72 9.89
C GLY A 218 -2.61 -18.08 8.54
N MET A 219 -2.73 -16.76 8.45
CA MET A 219 -2.48 -16.02 7.21
C MET A 219 -1.00 -15.98 6.78
N ARG A 220 -0.05 -16.34 7.66
CA ARG A 220 1.38 -16.30 7.34
C ARG A 220 1.72 -17.11 6.09
N ASP A 221 1.24 -18.35 6.03
CA ASP A 221 1.58 -19.26 4.94
C ASP A 221 0.94 -18.80 3.62
N ASP A 222 -0.26 -18.26 3.67
CA ASP A 222 -0.92 -17.63 2.52
C ASP A 222 -0.16 -16.39 2.03
N MET A 223 0.26 -15.52 2.93
CA MET A 223 1.06 -14.34 2.59
C MET A 223 2.38 -14.74 1.91
N VAL A 224 3.10 -15.70 2.48
CA VAL A 224 4.37 -16.20 1.93
C VAL A 224 4.15 -16.84 0.56
N ALA A 225 3.08 -17.62 0.37
CA ALA A 225 2.74 -18.21 -0.92
C ALA A 225 2.48 -17.13 -1.98
N ARG A 226 1.76 -16.05 -1.65
CA ARG A 226 1.51 -14.94 -2.58
C ARG A 226 2.76 -14.13 -2.89
N ILE A 227 3.67 -13.95 -1.93
CA ILE A 227 4.98 -13.35 -2.20
C ILE A 227 5.75 -14.18 -3.22
N GLN A 228 5.75 -15.51 -3.06
CA GLN A 228 6.40 -16.40 -4.02
C GLN A 228 5.71 -16.34 -5.38
N GLU A 229 4.39 -16.38 -5.43
CA GLU A 229 3.62 -16.25 -6.67
C GLU A 229 3.92 -14.92 -7.38
N ALA A 230 4.00 -13.81 -6.64
CA ALA A 230 4.37 -12.52 -7.23
C ALA A 230 5.76 -12.56 -7.89
N ARG A 231 6.72 -13.21 -7.25
CA ARG A 231 8.08 -13.40 -7.79
C ARG A 231 8.09 -14.30 -9.02
N ASP A 232 7.37 -15.42 -8.98
CA ASP A 232 7.24 -16.36 -10.09
C ASP A 232 6.58 -15.69 -11.31
N ASN A 233 5.69 -14.75 -11.08
CA ASN A 233 5.09 -13.88 -12.10
C ASN A 233 6.00 -12.72 -12.54
N GLY A 234 7.26 -12.71 -12.12
CA GLY A 234 8.29 -11.78 -12.58
C GLY A 234 8.36 -10.44 -11.83
N ALA A 235 7.78 -10.34 -10.63
CA ALA A 235 8.01 -9.17 -9.79
C ALA A 235 9.47 -9.10 -9.32
N GLN A 236 10.12 -7.98 -9.59
CA GLN A 236 11.50 -7.68 -9.18
C GLN A 236 11.56 -7.16 -7.73
N LEU A 237 10.49 -6.51 -7.30
CA LEU A 237 10.24 -6.07 -5.94
C LEU A 237 8.85 -6.56 -5.51
N VAL A 238 8.72 -7.08 -4.29
CA VAL A 238 7.42 -7.40 -3.70
C VAL A 238 7.24 -6.55 -2.47
N LEU A 239 6.13 -5.81 -2.43
CA LEU A 239 5.73 -4.99 -1.29
C LEU A 239 4.55 -5.68 -0.61
N VAL A 240 4.64 -5.79 0.72
CA VAL A 240 3.58 -6.39 1.54
C VAL A 240 2.91 -5.31 2.36
N TYR A 241 1.59 -5.23 2.27
CA TYR A 241 0.75 -4.31 3.02
C TYR A 241 -0.15 -5.11 3.95
N ILE A 242 -0.01 -4.94 5.27
CA ILE A 242 -0.76 -5.74 6.25
C ILE A 242 -1.64 -4.82 7.09
N HIS A 243 -2.96 -5.08 7.12
CA HIS A 243 -3.89 -4.48 8.05
C HIS A 243 -3.96 -5.36 9.30
N TRP A 244 -3.34 -4.91 10.39
CA TRP A 244 -3.08 -5.74 11.56
C TRP A 244 -3.02 -4.96 12.87
N GLY A 245 -2.92 -5.70 13.98
CA GLY A 245 -2.64 -5.15 15.29
C GLY A 245 -3.88 -4.94 16.15
N ILE A 246 -3.68 -4.29 17.26
CA ILE A 246 -4.73 -3.98 18.25
C ILE A 246 -4.88 -2.46 18.30
N GLU A 247 -6.12 -1.99 18.19
CA GLU A 247 -6.41 -0.56 18.26
C GLU A 247 -5.82 0.08 19.52
N ARG A 248 -5.16 1.24 19.33
CA ARG A 248 -4.52 2.05 20.39
C ARG A 248 -3.28 1.45 21.01
N GLU A 249 -2.86 0.25 20.63
CA GLU A 249 -1.57 -0.31 21.03
C GLU A 249 -0.46 0.31 20.17
N THR A 250 0.61 0.76 20.83
CA THR A 250 1.76 1.41 20.17
C THR A 250 2.99 0.50 20.07
N VAL A 251 2.90 -0.70 20.67
CA VAL A 251 3.98 -1.69 20.65
C VAL A 251 3.49 -2.90 19.85
N PRO A 252 4.27 -3.37 18.87
CA PRO A 252 3.89 -4.53 18.08
C PRO A 252 3.82 -5.79 18.96
N ASN A 253 2.80 -6.62 18.74
CA ASN A 253 2.66 -7.92 19.38
C ASN A 253 3.52 -9.00 18.68
N ASP A 254 3.56 -10.21 19.27
CA ASP A 254 4.36 -11.32 18.74
C ASP A 254 3.91 -11.76 17.34
N THR A 255 2.61 -11.71 17.04
CA THR A 255 2.04 -12.03 15.71
C THR A 255 2.53 -11.03 14.66
N GLN A 256 2.47 -9.74 14.96
CA GLN A 256 2.99 -8.70 14.05
C GLN A 256 4.50 -8.88 13.80
N MET A 257 5.28 -9.17 14.86
CA MET A 257 6.71 -9.41 14.71
C MET A 257 7.01 -10.68 13.89
N MET A 258 6.22 -11.72 14.05
CA MET A 258 6.35 -12.98 13.30
C MET A 258 6.01 -12.77 11.82
N LEU A 259 4.89 -12.12 11.51
CA LEU A 259 4.45 -11.83 10.15
C LEU A 259 5.43 -10.88 9.43
N GLY A 260 5.88 -9.82 10.10
CA GLY A 260 6.86 -8.88 9.54
C GLY A 260 8.22 -9.48 9.25
N ARG A 261 8.61 -10.60 9.93
CA ARG A 261 9.83 -11.36 9.60
C ARG A 261 9.62 -12.37 8.48
N ALA A 262 8.38 -12.78 8.23
CA ALA A 262 8.04 -13.73 7.18
C ALA A 262 7.85 -13.04 5.81
N ALA A 263 7.49 -11.76 5.81
CA ALA A 263 7.39 -10.92 4.62
C ALA A 263 8.79 -10.48 4.13
#